data_f6f709a2c0df0bda1c498d74ffdaeb0f
#
_entry.id   f6f709a2c0df0bda1c498d74ffdaeb0f
#
_cell.length_a   1.000
_cell.length_b   1.000
_cell.length_c   1.000
_cell.angle_alpha   90.00
_cell.angle_beta   90.00
_cell.angle_gamma   90.00
#
_symmetry.space_group_name_H-M   'P 1'
#
loop_
_entity.id
_entity.type
_entity.pdbx_description
1 polymer ?
#
loop_
_entity_poly.entity_id
_entity_poly.type
_entity_poly.pdbx_seq_one_letter_code
_entity_poly.pdbx_strand_id
1 'polypeptide(L)'
;MKKHTLLLSLALALAACGPKDVEVGPYTVSVIGKNVYHIQDYNSENPAGETFDADGKLTHFNNCSDIYLIVGRKEALVIDLSNPVTWADNAAESLRALVAERVKGKPLTITFTHNHGDHTGMLPAFLQDKDVRFALPEADFDRLAERFPEEQYRFINEGDVFDLGGVLVEAIDVPGHTAGSTVFFLPGQNLLFTGDAIGSGHGVWIFNTDGFNEYVSAVPHLIAALEERGVDENKLKVYGGHYWQKDWLKLPGDRELGMEYIRDMKALLDEMEAGAAATEPSNLGRPNLDTYFRHGEAIVTWNAREADAYVRQYPETFVYRDADIVFRQIDEHTWEGNGHLVYNESVYVVEGEDKALVIDAGTEMPHLREAVATLTDKPLMLALTHGHGDHVGGAISFPEAWIHPADTSMIAEGARQYGVKVHLLNDGDVIDLGGRQIEVLHTPGHTSGSVTFFDKAKGYGFSGDAFGSTNLLLFGGTFRTLVGTTARTAAYMQANGIGKLYPGHYHGDNPETLQRVLDEKMMSEEVLSGKRKGTKDPVASNGLNSYIQDYGVTIRYNDPQALK
;
A
#
# COMPACT_ATOMS: atom_id res chain seq x y z
N MET A 1 -44.03 -19.34 -7.87
CA MET A 1 -44.28 -17.94 -7.47
C MET A 1 -44.73 -17.91 -6.03
N LYS A 2 -43.88 -17.69 -5.09
CA LYS A 2 -44.24 -17.30 -3.71
C LYS A 2 -43.27 -16.21 -3.30
N LYS A 3 -43.81 -15.01 -3.16
CA LYS A 3 -43.10 -13.84 -2.62
C LYS A 3 -42.93 -14.06 -1.10
N HIS A 4 -41.74 -14.09 -0.62
CA HIS A 4 -41.44 -13.99 0.82
C HIS A 4 -41.19 -12.54 1.15
N THR A 5 -42.20 -11.92 1.74
CA THR A 5 -42.11 -10.61 2.40
C THR A 5 -41.48 -10.84 3.77
N LEU A 6 -40.27 -10.37 3.98
CA LEU A 6 -39.61 -10.38 5.29
C LEU A 6 -40.14 -9.18 6.08
N LEU A 7 -41.04 -9.43 7.05
CA LEU A 7 -41.46 -8.45 8.04
C LEU A 7 -40.41 -8.42 9.17
N LEU A 8 -39.74 -7.30 9.30
CA LEU A 8 -38.93 -6.98 10.47
C LEU A 8 -39.84 -6.61 11.62
N SER A 9 -40.00 -7.49 12.61
CA SER A 9 -40.69 -7.18 13.86
C SER A 9 -39.70 -6.59 14.86
N LEU A 10 -39.80 -5.28 15.10
CA LEU A 10 -39.09 -4.56 16.13
C LEU A 10 -39.77 -4.79 17.47
N ALA A 11 -39.18 -5.55 18.39
CA ALA A 11 -39.64 -5.66 19.77
C ALA A 11 -38.89 -4.64 20.64
N LEU A 12 -39.57 -3.60 21.13
CA LEU A 12 -39.04 -2.72 22.19
C LEU A 12 -38.98 -3.50 23.50
N ALA A 13 -37.78 -3.67 24.03
CA ALA A 13 -37.56 -3.97 25.44
C ALA A 13 -36.66 -2.87 26.04
N LEU A 14 -37.25 -2.00 26.82
CA LEU A 14 -36.56 -1.03 27.67
C LEU A 14 -36.01 -1.75 28.90
N ALA A 15 -34.68 -1.89 28.98
CA ALA A 15 -33.97 -2.12 30.23
C ALA A 15 -32.53 -1.55 30.08
N ALA A 16 -32.08 -0.88 31.11
CA ALA A 16 -30.81 -0.13 31.22
C ALA A 16 -29.55 -0.97 30.87
N CYS A 17 -29.18 -0.86 29.61
CA CYS A 17 -27.84 -1.17 29.07
C CYS A 17 -27.61 -0.15 27.94
N GLY A 18 -26.41 0.36 27.76
CA GLY A 18 -26.07 1.21 26.62
C GLY A 18 -26.51 0.58 25.28
N PRO A 19 -26.61 1.35 24.19
CA PRO A 19 -27.05 0.83 22.92
C PRO A 19 -26.16 -0.37 22.55
N LYS A 20 -26.79 -1.55 22.37
CA LYS A 20 -26.09 -2.73 21.89
C LYS A 20 -25.71 -2.52 20.44
N ASP A 21 -24.52 -2.98 20.08
CA ASP A 21 -24.09 -3.07 18.70
C ASP A 21 -25.09 -3.85 17.86
N VAL A 22 -25.30 -3.41 16.63
CA VAL A 22 -26.25 -4.00 15.69
C VAL A 22 -25.50 -4.55 14.49
N GLU A 23 -25.72 -5.82 14.18
CA GLU A 23 -25.15 -6.43 12.96
C GLU A 23 -26.05 -6.17 11.75
N VAL A 24 -25.46 -5.73 10.63
CA VAL A 24 -26.11 -5.49 9.35
C VAL A 24 -25.25 -6.06 8.23
N GLY A 25 -25.59 -7.25 7.73
CA GLY A 25 -24.72 -7.99 6.81
C GLY A 25 -23.37 -8.25 7.45
N PRO A 26 -22.25 -7.92 6.76
CA PRO A 26 -20.91 -8.08 7.31
C PRO A 26 -20.48 -6.96 8.27
N TYR A 27 -21.32 -5.99 8.57
CA TYR A 27 -20.97 -4.81 9.36
C TYR A 27 -21.54 -4.87 10.76
N THR A 28 -20.74 -4.43 11.73
CA THR A 28 -21.17 -4.13 13.10
C THR A 28 -21.31 -2.62 13.26
N VAL A 29 -22.41 -2.18 13.85
CA VAL A 29 -22.75 -0.75 14.00
C VAL A 29 -22.91 -0.40 15.46
N SER A 30 -22.12 0.55 15.93
CA SER A 30 -22.16 1.11 17.29
C SER A 30 -22.59 2.58 17.27
N VAL A 31 -23.24 3.04 18.32
CA VAL A 31 -23.57 4.46 18.52
C VAL A 31 -22.49 5.06 19.42
N ILE A 32 -21.66 5.95 18.90
CA ILE A 32 -20.54 6.55 19.61
C ILE A 32 -20.78 8.01 20.03
N GLY A 33 -21.85 8.59 19.55
CA GLY A 33 -22.23 9.96 19.87
C GLY A 33 -23.67 10.26 19.45
N LYS A 34 -24.12 11.51 19.68
CA LYS A 34 -25.47 11.91 19.26
C LYS A 34 -25.57 11.97 17.74
N ASN A 35 -26.27 11.00 17.14
CA ASN A 35 -26.37 10.79 15.71
C ASN A 35 -25.00 10.57 15.03
N VAL A 36 -24.08 9.95 15.75
CA VAL A 36 -22.77 9.53 15.26
C VAL A 36 -22.66 8.03 15.43
N TYR A 37 -22.34 7.37 14.33
CA TYR A 37 -22.29 5.92 14.23
C TYR A 37 -20.90 5.49 13.79
N HIS A 38 -20.39 4.45 14.43
CA HIS A 38 -19.20 3.72 14.06
C HIS A 38 -19.64 2.42 13.40
N ILE A 39 -19.11 2.13 12.23
CA ILE A 39 -19.44 0.97 11.41
C ILE A 39 -18.13 0.26 11.12
N GLN A 40 -18.02 -1.00 11.55
CA GLN A 40 -16.85 -1.83 11.30
C GLN A 40 -17.18 -2.94 10.32
N ASP A 41 -16.29 -3.18 9.37
CA ASP A 41 -16.24 -4.45 8.67
C ASP A 41 -15.53 -5.50 9.53
N TYR A 42 -15.66 -6.77 9.17
CA TYR A 42 -14.89 -7.84 9.78
C TYR A 42 -14.13 -8.60 8.70
N ASN A 43 -12.87 -8.90 8.96
CA ASN A 43 -12.08 -9.77 8.11
C ASN A 43 -12.72 -11.17 8.06
N SER A 44 -12.95 -11.68 6.85
CA SER A 44 -13.59 -12.98 6.64
C SER A 44 -12.81 -14.16 7.20
N GLU A 45 -11.49 -14.05 7.31
CA GLU A 45 -10.63 -15.14 7.73
C GLU A 45 -10.54 -15.22 9.25
N ASN A 46 -10.53 -14.08 9.93
CA ASN A 46 -10.49 -14.03 11.38
C ASN A 46 -11.14 -12.74 11.95
N PRO A 47 -12.46 -12.64 11.98
CA PRO A 47 -13.14 -11.50 12.59
C PRO A 47 -12.89 -11.38 14.12
N ALA A 48 -12.35 -12.42 14.75
CA ALA A 48 -12.01 -12.40 16.18
C ALA A 48 -10.69 -11.64 16.49
N GLY A 49 -9.95 -11.17 15.47
CA GLY A 49 -8.72 -10.43 15.65
C GLY A 49 -7.46 -11.20 15.24
N GLU A 50 -6.32 -10.74 15.70
CA GLU A 50 -5.01 -11.27 15.33
C GLU A 50 -4.65 -12.55 16.05
N THR A 51 -3.84 -13.38 15.39
CA THR A 51 -3.25 -14.57 16.00
C THR A 51 -1.74 -14.55 15.86
N PHE A 52 -1.07 -15.13 16.88
CA PHE A 52 0.39 -15.21 16.94
C PHE A 52 0.81 -16.66 17.17
N ASP A 53 1.97 -17.04 16.66
CA ASP A 53 2.57 -18.35 16.94
C ASP A 53 3.24 -18.39 18.34
N ALA A 54 3.88 -19.52 18.65
CA ALA A 54 4.53 -19.72 19.94
C ALA A 54 5.75 -18.79 20.17
N ASP A 55 6.33 -18.29 19.11
CA ASP A 55 7.48 -17.38 19.12
C ASP A 55 7.05 -15.90 19.10
N GLY A 56 5.73 -15.63 19.12
CA GLY A 56 5.17 -14.28 19.12
C GLY A 56 5.14 -13.62 17.75
N LYS A 57 5.35 -14.36 16.67
CA LYS A 57 5.23 -13.85 15.31
C LYS A 57 3.76 -13.80 14.90
N LEU A 58 3.35 -12.70 14.27
CA LEU A 58 2.01 -12.55 13.73
C LEU A 58 1.74 -13.61 12.63
N THR A 59 0.70 -14.41 12.81
CA THR A 59 0.28 -15.46 11.88
C THR A 59 -1.01 -15.10 11.15
N HIS A 60 -1.80 -14.20 11.71
CA HIS A 60 -2.97 -13.63 11.07
C HIS A 60 -3.13 -12.17 11.48
N PHE A 61 -3.29 -11.30 10.50
CA PHE A 61 -3.41 -9.87 10.66
C PHE A 61 -4.89 -9.45 10.70
N ASN A 62 -5.28 -8.67 11.71
CA ASN A 62 -6.60 -8.06 11.72
C ASN A 62 -6.60 -6.83 10.81
N ASN A 63 -7.32 -6.93 9.70
CA ASN A 63 -7.46 -5.85 8.73
C ASN A 63 -8.87 -5.25 8.73
N CYS A 64 -9.60 -5.32 9.85
CA CYS A 64 -10.88 -4.61 9.97
C CYS A 64 -10.66 -3.12 9.84
N SER A 65 -11.46 -2.45 9.03
CA SER A 65 -11.43 -1.02 8.81
C SER A 65 -12.75 -0.37 9.22
N ASP A 66 -12.68 0.90 9.54
CA ASP A 66 -13.76 1.65 10.17
C ASP A 66 -14.38 2.66 9.21
N ILE A 67 -15.71 2.83 9.34
CA ILE A 67 -16.50 3.85 8.68
C ILE A 67 -17.19 4.67 9.76
N TYR A 68 -17.22 5.98 9.62
CA TYR A 68 -17.97 6.83 10.53
C TYR A 68 -19.08 7.57 9.79
N LEU A 69 -20.29 7.54 10.36
CA LEU A 69 -21.44 8.24 9.82
C LEU A 69 -21.92 9.29 10.81
N ILE A 70 -21.96 10.55 10.39
CA ILE A 70 -22.43 11.70 11.17
C ILE A 70 -23.69 12.24 10.51
N VAL A 71 -24.79 12.30 11.25
CA VAL A 71 -26.08 12.74 10.70
C VAL A 71 -26.51 14.05 11.36
N GLY A 72 -26.45 15.13 10.60
CA GLY A 72 -26.97 16.42 10.98
C GLY A 72 -28.48 16.59 10.71
N ARG A 73 -28.98 17.82 10.88
CA ARG A 73 -30.37 18.13 10.60
C ARG A 73 -30.67 18.25 9.10
N LYS A 74 -29.69 18.73 8.32
CA LYS A 74 -29.84 19.00 6.88
C LYS A 74 -29.17 17.94 6.02
N GLU A 75 -27.99 17.50 6.39
CA GLU A 75 -27.08 16.65 5.62
C GLU A 75 -26.48 15.57 6.50
N ALA A 76 -25.84 14.59 5.88
CA ALA A 76 -25.05 13.57 6.53
C ALA A 76 -23.66 13.48 5.88
N LEU A 77 -22.67 13.10 6.69
CA LEU A 77 -21.30 12.87 6.28
C LEU A 77 -20.91 11.42 6.61
N VAL A 78 -20.36 10.72 5.64
CA VAL A 78 -19.64 9.45 5.84
C VAL A 78 -18.16 9.73 5.73
N ILE A 79 -17.37 9.22 6.64
CA ILE A 79 -15.90 9.26 6.65
C ILE A 79 -15.42 7.83 6.46
N ASP A 80 -14.65 7.59 5.39
CA ASP A 80 -14.12 6.32 4.91
C ASP A 80 -15.20 5.29 4.49
N LEU A 81 -14.78 4.26 3.76
CA LEU A 81 -15.64 3.22 3.18
C LEU A 81 -15.03 1.82 3.30
N SER A 82 -14.28 1.56 4.37
CA SER A 82 -13.71 0.26 4.75
C SER A 82 -12.91 -0.47 3.65
N ASN A 83 -12.59 -1.72 3.92
CA ASN A 83 -12.04 -2.67 2.95
C ASN A 83 -12.99 -2.94 1.77
N PRO A 84 -12.47 -3.43 0.63
CA PRO A 84 -13.30 -4.07 -0.37
C PRO A 84 -13.85 -5.39 0.20
N VAL A 85 -15.06 -5.34 0.81
CA VAL A 85 -15.70 -6.48 1.46
C VAL A 85 -16.16 -7.47 0.40
N THR A 86 -15.33 -8.46 0.11
CA THR A 86 -15.54 -9.48 -0.94
C THR A 86 -16.03 -10.83 -0.40
N TRP A 87 -15.99 -11.03 0.91
CA TRP A 87 -16.40 -12.27 1.57
C TRP A 87 -17.90 -12.38 1.89
N ALA A 88 -18.66 -11.33 1.59
CA ALA A 88 -20.11 -11.31 1.75
C ALA A 88 -20.77 -10.74 0.50
N ASP A 89 -21.53 -11.56 -0.22
CA ASP A 89 -22.18 -11.20 -1.48
C ASP A 89 -23.11 -9.98 -1.37
N ASN A 90 -23.62 -9.70 -0.15
CA ASN A 90 -24.54 -8.60 0.13
C ASN A 90 -23.88 -7.38 0.78
N ALA A 91 -22.56 -7.28 0.80
CA ALA A 91 -21.86 -6.21 1.52
C ALA A 91 -22.25 -4.82 1.03
N ALA A 92 -22.22 -4.57 -0.28
CA ALA A 92 -22.58 -3.28 -0.86
C ALA A 92 -24.05 -2.90 -0.58
N GLU A 93 -24.97 -3.85 -0.73
CA GLU A 93 -26.39 -3.64 -0.43
C GLU A 93 -26.61 -3.33 1.06
N SER A 94 -25.96 -4.10 1.93
CA SER A 94 -26.05 -3.92 3.39
C SER A 94 -25.54 -2.55 3.82
N LEU A 95 -24.38 -2.11 3.32
CA LEU A 95 -23.81 -0.80 3.64
C LEU A 95 -24.72 0.34 3.15
N ARG A 96 -25.18 0.28 1.90
CA ARG A 96 -26.13 1.28 1.37
C ARG A 96 -27.41 1.35 2.17
N ALA A 97 -28.01 0.21 2.51
CA ALA A 97 -29.23 0.14 3.29
C ALA A 97 -29.04 0.72 4.70
N LEU A 98 -27.91 0.39 5.33
CA LEU A 98 -27.51 0.89 6.65
C LEU A 98 -27.37 2.41 6.67
N VAL A 99 -26.67 2.97 5.68
CA VAL A 99 -26.50 4.42 5.54
C VAL A 99 -27.85 5.09 5.26
N ALA A 100 -28.61 4.59 4.28
CA ALA A 100 -29.90 5.15 3.90
C ALA A 100 -30.92 5.19 5.05
N GLU A 101 -30.96 4.12 5.87
CA GLU A 101 -31.85 4.05 7.05
C GLU A 101 -31.60 5.19 8.05
N ARG A 102 -30.32 5.58 8.22
CA ARG A 102 -29.92 6.61 9.19
C ARG A 102 -29.99 8.03 8.61
N VAL A 103 -29.61 8.15 7.34
CA VAL A 103 -29.63 9.43 6.61
C VAL A 103 -31.04 9.92 6.32
N LYS A 104 -31.99 8.99 6.10
CA LYS A 104 -33.45 9.29 5.92
C LYS A 104 -33.71 10.28 4.79
N GLY A 105 -33.05 10.10 3.65
CA GLY A 105 -33.22 10.90 2.44
C GLY A 105 -32.64 12.31 2.48
N LYS A 106 -31.78 12.62 3.47
CA LYS A 106 -30.99 13.86 3.44
C LYS A 106 -29.86 13.73 2.40
N PRO A 107 -29.35 14.84 1.88
CA PRO A 107 -28.10 14.83 1.11
C PRO A 107 -26.99 14.12 1.85
N LEU A 108 -26.19 13.32 1.13
CA LEU A 108 -25.07 12.55 1.65
C LEU A 108 -23.78 13.03 1.01
N THR A 109 -22.81 13.39 1.83
CA THR A 109 -21.41 13.55 1.41
C THR A 109 -20.59 12.41 1.96
N ILE A 110 -19.69 11.87 1.14
CA ILE A 110 -18.66 10.88 1.54
C ILE A 110 -17.32 11.56 1.43
N THR A 111 -16.52 11.43 2.46
CA THR A 111 -15.13 11.90 2.49
C THR A 111 -14.20 10.78 2.94
N PHE A 112 -12.92 10.97 2.77
CA PHE A 112 -11.90 9.99 3.12
C PHE A 112 -10.85 10.62 4.02
N THR A 113 -10.30 9.82 4.93
CA THR A 113 -9.15 10.25 5.72
C THR A 113 -7.88 10.21 4.88
N HIS A 114 -7.78 9.25 3.95
CA HIS A 114 -6.68 9.09 3.00
C HIS A 114 -7.07 8.11 1.88
N ASN A 115 -6.16 7.84 0.93
CA ASN A 115 -6.49 7.13 -0.31
C ASN A 115 -6.28 5.60 -0.29
N HIS A 116 -5.88 4.99 0.82
CA HIS A 116 -5.63 3.55 0.86
C HIS A 116 -6.89 2.71 0.60
N GLY A 117 -6.66 1.51 0.05
CA GLY A 117 -7.73 0.64 -0.42
C GLY A 117 -8.65 0.10 0.68
N ASP A 118 -8.17 0.00 1.90
CA ASP A 118 -8.92 -0.39 3.09
C ASP A 118 -9.74 0.75 3.72
N HIS A 119 -9.63 1.96 3.17
CA HIS A 119 -10.48 3.11 3.51
C HIS A 119 -11.40 3.53 2.36
N THR A 120 -11.10 3.09 1.14
CA THR A 120 -11.87 3.41 -0.06
C THR A 120 -12.56 2.19 -0.68
N GLY A 121 -12.45 1.02 -0.09
CA GLY A 121 -12.76 -0.28 -0.70
C GLY A 121 -14.22 -0.44 -1.15
N MET A 122 -15.18 0.11 -0.40
CA MET A 122 -16.61 0.05 -0.76
C MET A 122 -17.08 1.26 -1.59
N LEU A 123 -16.17 2.11 -2.10
CA LEU A 123 -16.49 3.21 -3.02
C LEU A 123 -17.37 2.79 -4.21
N PRO A 124 -17.14 1.64 -4.88
CA PRO A 124 -18.00 1.21 -5.99
C PRO A 124 -19.49 1.09 -5.63
N ALA A 125 -19.83 0.89 -4.35
CA ALA A 125 -21.22 0.82 -3.91
C ALA A 125 -21.97 2.16 -4.04
N PHE A 126 -21.25 3.30 -4.11
CA PHE A 126 -21.85 4.64 -4.11
C PHE A 126 -21.60 5.44 -5.40
N LEU A 127 -20.66 5.06 -6.25
CA LEU A 127 -20.30 5.81 -7.48
C LEU A 127 -21.44 5.99 -8.47
N GLN A 128 -22.42 5.08 -8.48
CA GLN A 128 -23.57 5.16 -9.40
C GLN A 128 -24.74 5.97 -8.82
N ASP A 129 -24.63 6.44 -7.59
CA ASP A 129 -25.68 7.21 -6.92
C ASP A 129 -25.48 8.71 -7.18
N LYS A 130 -26.35 9.29 -8.00
CA LYS A 130 -26.24 10.69 -8.43
C LYS A 130 -26.51 11.71 -7.31
N ASP A 131 -27.11 11.28 -6.22
CA ASP A 131 -27.45 12.13 -5.08
C ASP A 131 -26.32 12.16 -4.03
N VAL A 132 -25.30 11.31 -4.17
CA VAL A 132 -24.11 11.31 -3.33
C VAL A 132 -23.10 12.35 -3.83
N ARG A 133 -22.47 13.04 -2.91
CA ARG A 133 -21.34 13.94 -3.17
C ARG A 133 -20.07 13.38 -2.52
N PHE A 134 -18.92 13.69 -3.11
CA PHE A 134 -17.62 13.28 -2.58
C PHE A 134 -16.79 14.52 -2.22
N ALA A 135 -16.12 14.46 -1.08
CA ALA A 135 -15.20 15.49 -0.64
C ALA A 135 -13.83 14.83 -0.44
N LEU A 136 -12.86 15.19 -1.26
CA LEU A 136 -11.62 14.45 -1.45
C LEU A 136 -10.43 15.26 -0.92
N PRO A 137 -9.66 14.78 0.09
CA PRO A 137 -8.39 15.39 0.44
C PRO A 137 -7.49 15.55 -0.78
N GLU A 138 -7.17 16.81 -1.14
CA GLU A 138 -6.59 17.12 -2.45
C GLU A 138 -5.26 16.40 -2.67
N ALA A 139 -4.35 16.42 -1.69
CA ALA A 139 -3.02 15.85 -1.85
C ALA A 139 -3.01 14.32 -2.08
N ASP A 140 -4.05 13.61 -1.65
CA ASP A 140 -4.19 12.16 -1.87
C ASP A 140 -5.05 11.80 -3.09
N PHE A 141 -5.93 12.70 -3.52
CA PHE A 141 -6.94 12.39 -4.53
C PHE A 141 -6.87 13.24 -5.79
N ASP A 142 -5.94 14.18 -5.91
CA ASP A 142 -5.79 15.01 -7.11
C ASP A 142 -5.70 14.15 -8.38
N ARG A 143 -4.91 13.09 -8.35
CA ARG A 143 -4.69 12.14 -9.43
C ARG A 143 -5.72 11.01 -9.49
N LEU A 144 -6.47 10.78 -8.43
CA LEU A 144 -7.50 9.76 -8.34
C LEU A 144 -8.90 10.34 -8.61
N ALA A 145 -9.01 11.66 -8.80
CA ALA A 145 -10.28 12.36 -9.00
C ALA A 145 -11.09 11.82 -10.19
N GLU A 146 -10.43 11.33 -11.23
CA GLU A 146 -11.07 10.73 -12.39
C GLU A 146 -11.90 9.47 -12.08
N ARG A 147 -11.68 8.84 -10.93
CA ARG A 147 -12.51 7.72 -10.45
C ARG A 147 -13.88 8.16 -9.99
N PHE A 148 -14.09 9.45 -9.80
CA PHE A 148 -15.32 10.05 -9.30
C PHE A 148 -16.05 10.78 -10.44
N PRO A 149 -17.39 10.79 -10.44
CA PRO A 149 -18.14 11.57 -11.43
C PRO A 149 -17.83 13.08 -11.29
N GLU A 150 -17.40 13.74 -12.36
CA GLU A 150 -16.88 15.11 -12.37
C GLU A 150 -17.77 16.15 -11.66
N GLU A 151 -19.09 16.02 -11.76
CA GLU A 151 -20.03 16.94 -11.11
C GLU A 151 -20.37 16.57 -9.65
N GLN A 152 -19.81 15.47 -9.13
CA GLN A 152 -20.16 14.93 -7.80
C GLN A 152 -19.06 15.09 -6.77
N TYR A 153 -17.86 15.51 -7.13
CA TYR A 153 -16.79 15.70 -6.16
C TYR A 153 -16.31 17.14 -6.07
N ARG A 154 -15.67 17.45 -4.95
CA ARG A 154 -14.84 18.62 -4.72
C ARG A 154 -13.63 18.25 -3.92
N PHE A 155 -12.53 18.94 -4.08
CA PHE A 155 -11.39 18.81 -3.18
C PHE A 155 -11.65 19.52 -1.86
N ILE A 156 -11.00 19.03 -0.81
CA ILE A 156 -10.92 19.62 0.52
C ILE A 156 -9.48 19.73 0.97
N ASN A 157 -9.23 20.70 1.82
CA ASN A 157 -7.94 21.01 2.40
C ASN A 157 -8.11 21.42 3.87
N GLU A 158 -7.01 21.72 4.54
CA GLU A 158 -6.97 22.23 5.91
C GLU A 158 -7.99 23.37 6.11
N GLY A 159 -8.81 23.22 7.16
CA GLY A 159 -9.79 24.23 7.57
C GLY A 159 -11.14 24.18 6.83
N ASP A 160 -11.34 23.26 5.88
CA ASP A 160 -12.65 23.03 5.30
C ASP A 160 -13.66 22.53 6.35
N VAL A 161 -14.89 23.04 6.28
CA VAL A 161 -15.94 22.76 7.26
C VAL A 161 -17.17 22.18 6.58
N PHE A 162 -17.66 21.06 7.11
CA PHE A 162 -18.96 20.49 6.75
C PHE A 162 -20.02 20.96 7.74
N ASP A 163 -20.95 21.86 7.32
CA ASP A 163 -22.12 22.23 8.11
C ASP A 163 -23.31 21.33 7.81
N LEU A 164 -23.48 20.30 8.59
CA LEU A 164 -24.57 19.32 8.44
C LEU A 164 -25.92 19.83 8.97
N GLY A 165 -26.04 21.13 9.23
CA GLY A 165 -27.21 21.77 9.81
C GLY A 165 -27.17 21.87 11.34
N GLY A 166 -26.16 22.56 11.85
CA GLY A 166 -25.89 22.76 13.28
C GLY A 166 -25.04 21.65 13.91
N VAL A 167 -24.42 20.84 13.08
CA VAL A 167 -23.34 19.92 13.41
C VAL A 167 -22.21 20.27 12.45
N LEU A 168 -21.11 20.78 12.98
CA LEU A 168 -19.91 21.16 12.23
C LEU A 168 -18.88 20.04 12.33
N VAL A 169 -18.27 19.68 11.21
CA VAL A 169 -17.12 18.77 11.14
C VAL A 169 -16.02 19.49 10.38
N GLU A 170 -14.84 19.58 10.95
CA GLU A 170 -13.72 20.37 10.44
C GLU A 170 -12.59 19.45 10.00
N ALA A 171 -12.02 19.68 8.81
CA ALA A 171 -10.86 18.99 8.29
C ALA A 171 -9.58 19.61 8.85
N ILE A 172 -8.64 18.79 9.30
CA ILE A 172 -7.30 19.17 9.75
C ILE A 172 -6.31 18.21 9.06
N ASP A 173 -5.32 18.74 8.38
CA ASP A 173 -4.33 17.92 7.70
C ASP A 173 -3.28 17.37 8.67
N VAL A 174 -3.01 16.09 8.56
CA VAL A 174 -1.99 15.38 9.38
C VAL A 174 -1.19 14.47 8.44
N PRO A 175 -0.41 15.05 7.51
CA PRO A 175 0.41 14.27 6.59
C PRO A 175 1.47 13.44 7.31
N GLY A 176 1.89 12.34 6.68
CA GLY A 176 2.92 11.45 7.18
C GLY A 176 2.64 9.99 6.88
N HIS A 177 1.46 9.47 7.23
CA HIS A 177 1.02 8.15 6.77
C HIS A 177 0.79 8.16 5.25
N THR A 178 0.06 9.16 4.77
CA THR A 178 0.03 9.60 3.37
C THR A 178 0.20 11.12 3.31
N ALA A 179 0.50 11.67 2.15
CA ALA A 179 0.67 13.11 1.95
C ALA A 179 -0.64 13.89 2.18
N GLY A 180 -1.79 13.28 1.90
CA GLY A 180 -3.12 13.87 2.07
C GLY A 180 -3.88 13.36 3.29
N SER A 181 -3.21 12.70 4.24
CA SER A 181 -3.87 12.26 5.48
C SER A 181 -4.56 13.43 6.18
N THR A 182 -5.87 13.32 6.33
CA THR A 182 -6.75 14.35 6.89
C THR A 182 -7.56 13.75 8.04
N VAL A 183 -7.59 14.43 9.18
CA VAL A 183 -8.44 14.07 10.32
C VAL A 183 -9.66 14.96 10.37
N PHE A 184 -10.76 14.44 10.91
CA PHE A 184 -12.03 15.17 10.98
C PHE A 184 -12.45 15.40 12.42
N PHE A 185 -12.50 16.65 12.83
CA PHE A 185 -12.87 17.04 14.19
C PHE A 185 -14.33 17.45 14.26
N LEU A 186 -15.07 16.88 15.21
CA LEU A 186 -16.45 17.23 15.57
C LEU A 186 -16.47 17.96 16.92
N PRO A 187 -16.26 19.30 16.94
CA PRO A 187 -16.05 20.07 18.18
C PRO A 187 -17.24 20.00 19.12
N GLY A 188 -18.46 19.96 18.61
CA GLY A 188 -19.68 19.91 19.42
C GLY A 188 -19.85 18.66 20.28
N GLN A 189 -19.05 17.61 20.05
CA GLN A 189 -19.07 16.35 20.81
C GLN A 189 -17.68 15.90 21.26
N ASN A 190 -16.61 16.65 20.98
CA ASN A 190 -15.20 16.30 21.21
C ASN A 190 -14.84 14.93 20.64
N LEU A 191 -15.19 14.68 19.37
CA LEU A 191 -14.83 13.46 18.64
C LEU A 191 -13.85 13.82 17.53
N LEU A 192 -12.80 13.03 17.39
CA LEU A 192 -11.80 13.15 16.33
C LEU A 192 -11.72 11.83 15.57
N PHE A 193 -11.92 11.88 14.26
CA PHE A 193 -11.83 10.74 13.34
C PHE A 193 -10.52 10.86 12.58
N THR A 194 -9.62 9.90 12.74
CA THR A 194 -8.23 10.10 12.36
C THR A 194 -7.73 9.21 11.24
N GLY A 195 -8.55 8.23 10.80
CA GLY A 195 -8.03 7.22 9.88
C GLY A 195 -6.73 6.63 10.45
N ASP A 196 -5.73 6.51 9.61
CA ASP A 196 -4.43 5.94 9.97
C ASP A 196 -3.39 6.99 10.42
N ALA A 197 -3.78 8.27 10.44
CA ALA A 197 -2.87 9.33 10.85
C ALA A 197 -2.61 9.35 12.38
N ILE A 198 -3.57 8.93 13.20
CA ILE A 198 -3.44 8.86 14.67
C ILE A 198 -4.27 7.70 15.20
N GLY A 199 -3.67 6.82 15.99
CA GLY A 199 -4.40 5.81 16.75
C GLY A 199 -5.01 4.69 15.92
N SER A 200 -4.30 4.15 14.97
CA SER A 200 -4.79 3.12 14.07
C SER A 200 -3.98 1.82 14.13
N GLY A 201 -4.65 0.69 14.21
CA GLY A 201 -4.08 -0.65 14.12
C GLY A 201 -2.85 -0.87 15.02
N HIS A 202 -1.74 -1.25 14.43
CA HIS A 202 -0.44 -1.36 15.08
C HIS A 202 0.32 -0.02 15.20
N GLY A 203 -0.40 1.06 15.43
CA GLY A 203 0.14 2.41 15.44
C GLY A 203 0.16 3.04 14.05
N VAL A 204 0.76 4.21 13.96
CA VAL A 204 0.86 4.93 12.70
C VAL A 204 1.97 4.32 11.85
N TRP A 205 1.63 3.90 10.65
CA TRP A 205 2.59 3.36 9.68
C TRP A 205 3.19 4.50 8.87
N ILE A 206 4.49 4.70 9.00
CA ILE A 206 5.26 5.65 8.20
C ILE A 206 6.08 4.86 7.18
N PHE A 207 5.88 5.14 5.90
CA PHE A 207 6.46 4.34 4.83
C PHE A 207 7.80 4.84 4.32
N ASN A 208 8.11 6.14 4.54
CA ASN A 208 9.34 6.77 4.07
C ASN A 208 9.75 7.95 4.97
N THR A 209 10.93 8.48 4.77
CA THR A 209 11.48 9.57 5.57
C THR A 209 10.78 10.90 5.35
N ASP A 210 10.30 11.17 4.15
CA ASP A 210 9.58 12.43 3.92
C ASP A 210 8.26 12.43 4.68
N GLY A 211 7.52 11.30 4.66
CA GLY A 211 6.35 11.11 5.51
C GLY A 211 6.68 11.25 7.00
N PHE A 212 7.85 10.75 7.46
CA PHE A 212 8.28 10.96 8.83
C PHE A 212 8.52 12.44 9.14
N ASN A 213 9.23 13.16 8.28
CA ASN A 213 9.51 14.59 8.45
C ASN A 213 8.24 15.44 8.45
N GLU A 214 7.28 15.12 7.58
CA GLU A 214 5.97 15.75 7.58
C GLU A 214 5.21 15.46 8.87
N TYR A 215 5.22 14.21 9.32
CA TYR A 215 4.52 13.78 10.52
C TYR A 215 5.05 14.44 11.81
N VAL A 216 6.36 14.63 11.92
CA VAL A 216 7.02 15.37 13.01
C VAL A 216 6.46 16.79 13.13
N SER A 217 6.12 17.43 12.02
CA SER A 217 5.52 18.76 11.98
C SER A 217 3.99 18.73 12.15
N ALA A 218 3.33 17.71 11.62
CA ALA A 218 1.88 17.60 11.58
C ALA A 218 1.25 17.32 12.95
N VAL A 219 1.88 16.50 13.79
CA VAL A 219 1.33 16.19 15.12
C VAL A 219 1.31 17.39 16.06
N PRO A 220 2.38 18.21 16.18
CA PRO A 220 2.31 19.48 16.91
C PRO A 220 1.28 20.45 16.33
N HIS A 221 1.15 20.52 15.00
CA HIS A 221 0.11 21.31 14.35
C HIS A 221 -1.29 20.86 14.76
N LEU A 222 -1.57 19.56 14.73
CA LEU A 222 -2.85 19.00 15.18
C LEU A 222 -3.18 19.41 16.62
N ILE A 223 -2.21 19.32 17.54
CA ILE A 223 -2.39 19.74 18.93
C ILE A 223 -2.81 21.21 19.00
N ALA A 224 -2.06 22.08 18.33
CA ALA A 224 -2.35 23.51 18.30
C ALA A 224 -3.72 23.81 17.66
N ALA A 225 -4.05 23.13 16.57
CA ALA A 225 -5.32 23.27 15.89
C ALA A 225 -6.52 22.86 16.77
N LEU A 226 -6.39 21.79 17.55
CA LEU A 226 -7.43 21.34 18.48
C LEU A 226 -7.58 22.32 19.66
N GLU A 227 -6.48 22.83 20.20
CA GLU A 227 -6.48 23.83 21.29
C GLU A 227 -7.13 25.15 20.84
N GLU A 228 -6.81 25.63 19.62
CA GLU A 228 -7.41 26.84 19.03
C GLU A 228 -8.93 26.70 18.85
N ARG A 229 -9.38 25.49 18.50
CA ARG A 229 -10.80 25.15 18.35
C ARG A 229 -11.53 24.90 19.68
N GLY A 230 -10.81 25.06 20.80
CA GLY A 230 -11.38 24.94 22.16
C GLY A 230 -11.75 23.51 22.54
N VAL A 231 -10.96 22.52 22.14
CA VAL A 231 -11.15 21.12 22.53
C VAL A 231 -11.22 20.98 24.05
N ASP A 232 -12.19 20.20 24.54
CA ASP A 232 -12.16 19.74 25.95
C ASP A 232 -11.27 18.49 26.02
N GLU A 233 -10.01 18.69 26.37
CA GLU A 233 -8.98 17.65 26.41
C GLU A 233 -9.38 16.42 27.23
N ASN A 234 -10.13 16.63 28.33
CA ASN A 234 -10.57 15.56 29.21
C ASN A 234 -11.74 14.74 28.61
N LYS A 235 -12.32 15.22 27.53
CA LYS A 235 -13.47 14.57 26.86
C LYS A 235 -13.19 14.18 25.41
N LEU A 236 -12.05 14.60 24.88
CA LEU A 236 -11.70 14.21 23.52
C LEU A 236 -11.64 12.68 23.41
N LYS A 237 -12.30 12.16 22.38
CA LYS A 237 -12.20 10.76 21.97
C LYS A 237 -11.65 10.68 20.56
N VAL A 238 -10.63 9.89 20.39
CA VAL A 238 -9.98 9.63 19.10
C VAL A 238 -10.47 8.30 18.56
N TYR A 239 -10.96 8.30 17.34
CA TYR A 239 -11.43 7.15 16.59
C TYR A 239 -10.56 6.97 15.35
N GLY A 240 -9.70 5.96 15.36
CA GLY A 240 -8.79 5.64 14.27
C GLY A 240 -9.46 4.89 13.12
N GLY A 241 -8.70 4.63 12.06
CA GLY A 241 -9.15 3.84 10.93
C GLY A 241 -9.24 2.34 11.21
N HIS A 242 -8.48 1.87 12.19
CA HIS A 242 -8.50 0.54 12.75
C HIS A 242 -8.70 0.63 14.27
N TYR A 243 -9.92 0.93 14.67
CA TYR A 243 -10.28 1.29 16.05
C TYR A 243 -9.99 0.19 17.09
N TRP A 244 -9.85 -1.07 16.65
CA TRP A 244 -9.46 -2.17 17.51
C TRP A 244 -8.08 -1.97 18.19
N GLN A 245 -7.28 -1.00 17.79
CA GLN A 245 -6.01 -0.68 18.44
C GLN A 245 -6.16 -0.46 19.94
N LYS A 246 -7.24 0.18 20.39
CA LYS A 246 -7.50 0.41 21.82
C LYS A 246 -7.59 -0.91 22.61
N ASP A 247 -8.15 -1.95 22.00
CA ASP A 247 -8.30 -3.26 22.64
C ASP A 247 -6.96 -3.98 22.71
N TRP A 248 -6.15 -3.81 21.67
CA TRP A 248 -4.78 -4.34 21.62
C TRP A 248 -3.86 -3.65 22.65
N LEU A 249 -4.00 -2.34 22.85
CA LEU A 249 -3.28 -1.59 23.89
C LEU A 249 -3.75 -1.96 25.30
N LYS A 250 -4.85 -2.71 25.42
CA LYS A 250 -5.43 -3.13 26.72
C LYS A 250 -5.67 -1.95 27.66
N LEU A 251 -6.24 -0.89 27.13
CA LEU A 251 -6.56 0.30 27.90
C LEU A 251 -7.48 -0.04 29.07
N PRO A 252 -7.31 0.57 30.27
CA PRO A 252 -8.11 0.27 31.45
C PRO A 252 -9.61 0.56 31.24
N GLY A 253 -10.46 -0.42 31.48
CA GLY A 253 -11.90 -0.28 31.31
C GLY A 253 -12.30 0.00 29.86
N ASP A 254 -13.30 0.87 29.68
CA ASP A 254 -13.75 1.32 28.36
C ASP A 254 -13.10 2.64 27.94
N ARG A 255 -11.84 2.90 28.37
CA ARG A 255 -11.15 4.13 28.03
C ARG A 255 -10.89 4.20 26.53
N GLU A 256 -11.30 5.29 25.92
CA GLU A 256 -10.98 5.64 24.54
C GLU A 256 -9.62 6.32 24.46
N LEU A 257 -8.98 6.29 23.29
CA LEU A 257 -7.86 7.15 22.98
C LEU A 257 -8.31 8.61 23.05
N GLY A 258 -7.44 9.49 23.52
CA GLY A 258 -7.77 10.90 23.75
C GLY A 258 -6.56 11.82 23.55
N MET A 259 -6.62 13.03 24.12
CA MET A 259 -5.56 14.02 23.96
C MET A 259 -4.22 13.55 24.51
N GLU A 260 -4.23 12.73 25.56
CA GLU A 260 -3.03 12.11 26.12
C GLU A 260 -2.29 11.29 25.06
N TYR A 261 -3.01 10.47 24.29
CA TYR A 261 -2.42 9.68 23.19
C TYR A 261 -1.75 10.57 22.12
N ILE A 262 -2.39 11.69 21.74
CA ILE A 262 -1.82 12.62 20.76
C ILE A 262 -0.54 13.29 21.31
N ARG A 263 -0.51 13.58 22.60
CA ARG A 263 0.68 14.13 23.27
C ARG A 263 1.80 13.10 23.41
N ASP A 264 1.45 11.85 23.71
CA ASP A 264 2.40 10.73 23.70
C ASP A 264 2.99 10.55 22.30
N MET A 265 2.17 10.71 21.24
CA MET A 265 2.65 10.65 19.85
C MET A 265 3.68 11.74 19.57
N LYS A 266 3.41 12.98 20.02
CA LYS A 266 4.39 14.08 19.89
C LYS A 266 5.68 13.76 20.64
N ALA A 267 5.59 13.30 21.87
CA ALA A 267 6.76 12.93 22.67
C ALA A 267 7.56 11.80 22.00
N LEU A 268 6.86 10.81 21.44
CA LEU A 268 7.49 9.73 20.68
C LEU A 268 8.28 10.27 19.48
N LEU A 269 7.71 11.18 18.70
CA LEU A 269 8.39 11.76 17.54
C LEU A 269 9.63 12.56 17.98
N ASP A 270 9.56 13.36 19.05
CA ASP A 270 10.72 14.05 19.62
C ASP A 270 11.83 13.06 20.02
N GLU A 271 11.47 11.91 20.60
CA GLU A 271 12.42 10.86 20.96
C GLU A 271 12.99 10.13 19.74
N MET A 272 12.19 9.91 18.70
CA MET A 272 12.64 9.31 17.44
C MET A 272 13.66 10.22 16.74
N GLU A 273 13.40 11.51 16.63
CA GLU A 273 14.35 12.48 16.08
C GLU A 273 15.67 12.53 16.88
N ALA A 274 15.58 12.41 18.20
CA ALA A 274 16.75 12.35 19.08
C ALA A 274 17.48 10.99 19.06
N GLY A 275 16.91 9.96 18.40
CA GLY A 275 17.41 8.59 18.42
C GLY A 275 17.31 7.93 19.80
N ALA A 276 16.38 8.38 20.66
CA ALA A 276 16.20 7.94 22.05
C ALA A 276 14.93 7.06 22.25
N ALA A 277 14.07 6.96 21.25
CA ALA A 277 12.82 6.21 21.35
C ALA A 277 13.04 4.72 21.66
N ALA A 278 12.21 4.17 22.51
CA ALA A 278 12.18 2.73 22.77
C ALA A 278 11.69 1.97 21.53
N THR A 279 12.36 0.88 21.17
CA THR A 279 12.06 0.10 19.97
C THR A 279 11.89 -1.38 20.26
N GLU A 280 11.03 -2.03 19.48
CA GLU A 280 10.88 -3.49 19.43
C GLU A 280 10.53 -3.95 18.01
N PRO A 281 10.83 -5.20 17.62
CA PRO A 281 10.42 -5.73 16.32
C PRO A 281 8.91 -5.72 16.18
N SER A 282 8.39 -5.28 15.01
CA SER A 282 6.94 -5.26 14.76
C SER A 282 6.37 -6.66 14.52
N ASN A 283 7.19 -7.59 14.02
CA ASN A 283 6.80 -8.94 13.59
C ASN A 283 5.68 -8.98 12.53
N LEU A 284 5.42 -7.85 11.86
CA LEU A 284 4.38 -7.74 10.82
C LEU A 284 4.74 -8.49 9.52
N GLY A 285 6.00 -8.94 9.39
CA GLY A 285 6.49 -9.60 8.17
C GLY A 285 6.62 -8.66 6.96
N ARG A 286 6.59 -7.35 7.21
CA ARG A 286 6.77 -6.29 6.20
C ARG A 286 8.12 -5.60 6.42
N PRO A 287 9.07 -5.71 5.48
CA PRO A 287 10.42 -5.15 5.67
C PRO A 287 10.45 -3.64 5.91
N ASN A 288 9.53 -2.89 5.30
CA ASN A 288 9.40 -1.45 5.46
C ASN A 288 8.67 -1.01 6.74
N LEU A 289 8.20 -1.94 7.55
CA LEU A 289 7.47 -1.70 8.80
C LEU A 289 7.96 -2.67 9.88
N ASP A 290 9.28 -2.86 10.01
CA ASP A 290 9.88 -3.90 10.85
C ASP A 290 10.06 -3.51 12.32
N THR A 291 9.86 -2.24 12.65
CA THR A 291 10.15 -1.71 13.98
C THR A 291 8.97 -0.93 14.55
N TYR A 292 8.55 -1.23 15.77
CA TYR A 292 7.71 -0.38 16.59
C TYR A 292 8.59 0.57 17.39
N PHE A 293 8.27 1.85 17.31
CA PHE A 293 8.74 2.89 18.20
C PHE A 293 7.63 3.22 19.19
N ARG A 294 7.93 3.34 20.47
CA ARG A 294 6.92 3.48 21.52
C ARG A 294 7.25 4.57 22.52
N HIS A 295 6.21 5.34 22.88
CA HIS A 295 6.19 6.21 24.05
C HIS A 295 4.78 6.22 24.65
N GLY A 296 4.64 5.86 25.94
CA GLY A 296 3.31 5.73 26.53
C GLY A 296 2.45 4.74 25.78
N GLU A 297 1.32 5.19 25.28
CA GLU A 297 0.40 4.41 24.44
C GLU A 297 0.64 4.61 22.94
N ALA A 298 1.43 5.62 22.57
CA ALA A 298 1.70 5.95 21.17
C ALA A 298 2.68 4.96 20.54
N ILE A 299 2.39 4.63 19.28
CA ILE A 299 3.21 3.73 18.47
C ILE A 299 3.35 4.33 17.08
N VAL A 300 4.59 4.38 16.62
CA VAL A 300 4.92 4.58 15.20
C VAL A 300 5.56 3.30 14.70
N THR A 301 5.08 2.79 13.59
CA THR A 301 5.66 1.63 12.92
C THR A 301 6.41 2.12 11.68
N TRP A 302 7.70 1.90 11.69
CA TRP A 302 8.59 2.41 10.64
C TRP A 302 9.75 1.45 10.41
N ASN A 303 10.32 1.49 9.22
CA ASN A 303 11.52 0.76 8.90
C ASN A 303 12.75 1.66 9.02
N ALA A 304 13.59 1.37 9.99
CA ALA A 304 14.88 2.03 10.13
C ALA A 304 15.93 1.57 9.09
N ARG A 305 15.60 0.61 8.22
CA ARG A 305 16.50 0.00 7.21
C ARG A 305 16.16 0.37 5.78
N GLU A 306 15.31 1.36 5.58
CA GLU A 306 14.92 1.81 4.25
C GLU A 306 16.07 2.44 3.45
N ALA A 307 15.75 2.79 2.20
CA ALA A 307 16.63 3.53 1.31
C ALA A 307 17.35 4.70 2.01
N ASP A 308 16.68 5.35 2.96
CA ASP A 308 17.27 6.41 3.77
C ASP A 308 18.40 5.95 4.69
N ALA A 309 18.28 4.78 5.32
CA ALA A 309 19.38 4.23 6.10
C ALA A 309 20.58 3.95 5.20
N TYR A 310 20.31 3.44 4.01
CA TYR A 310 21.32 3.23 2.98
C TYR A 310 21.92 4.55 2.47
N VAL A 311 21.10 5.56 2.21
CA VAL A 311 21.54 6.92 1.85
C VAL A 311 22.45 7.51 2.93
N ARG A 312 22.07 7.41 4.20
CA ARG A 312 22.90 7.90 5.33
C ARG A 312 24.21 7.12 5.48
N GLN A 313 24.18 5.82 5.17
CA GLN A 313 25.38 4.97 5.28
C GLN A 313 26.38 5.19 4.13
N TYR A 314 25.86 5.49 2.92
CA TYR A 314 26.69 5.64 1.70
C TYR A 314 26.34 6.92 0.92
N PRO A 315 26.34 8.10 1.56
CA PRO A 315 25.88 9.35 0.93
C PRO A 315 26.70 9.75 -0.30
N GLU A 316 27.98 9.37 -0.33
CA GLU A 316 28.91 9.65 -1.43
C GLU A 316 28.62 8.86 -2.71
N THR A 317 27.78 7.82 -2.65
CA THR A 317 27.43 7.01 -3.82
C THR A 317 26.20 7.53 -4.56
N PHE A 318 25.49 8.50 -3.97
CA PHE A 318 24.28 9.06 -4.56
C PHE A 318 24.59 10.27 -5.44
N VAL A 319 24.02 10.26 -6.62
CA VAL A 319 24.18 11.32 -7.63
C VAL A 319 22.93 12.20 -7.76
N TYR A 320 21.79 11.71 -7.29
CA TYR A 320 20.51 12.44 -7.26
C TYR A 320 19.65 11.94 -6.09
N ARG A 321 18.87 12.84 -5.52
CA ARG A 321 17.85 12.53 -4.52
C ARG A 321 16.72 13.56 -4.57
N ASP A 322 15.50 13.09 -4.48
CA ASP A 322 14.32 13.88 -4.15
C ASP A 322 13.43 13.14 -3.12
N ALA A 323 12.17 13.54 -2.96
CA ALA A 323 11.23 12.95 -2.02
C ALA A 323 10.87 11.48 -2.35
N ASP A 324 10.90 11.11 -3.63
CA ASP A 324 10.37 9.83 -4.10
C ASP A 324 11.44 8.84 -4.52
N ILE A 325 12.63 9.29 -4.94
CA ILE A 325 13.67 8.43 -5.47
C ILE A 325 15.08 8.92 -5.17
N VAL A 326 15.97 7.96 -4.97
CA VAL A 326 17.40 8.19 -4.80
C VAL A 326 18.13 7.43 -5.89
N PHE A 327 18.99 8.09 -6.68
CA PHE A 327 19.83 7.45 -7.68
C PHE A 327 21.27 7.36 -7.25
N ARG A 328 21.87 6.17 -7.41
CA ARG A 328 23.30 5.95 -7.31
C ARG A 328 23.87 5.45 -8.63
N GLN A 329 25.14 5.69 -8.85
CA GLN A 329 25.83 5.21 -10.02
C GLN A 329 26.32 3.77 -9.82
N ILE A 330 25.96 2.86 -10.72
CA ILE A 330 26.49 1.49 -10.78
C ILE A 330 27.83 1.48 -11.50
N ASP A 331 27.89 2.14 -12.66
CA ASP A 331 29.09 2.40 -13.44
C ASP A 331 28.94 3.73 -14.22
N GLU A 332 29.91 4.09 -15.04
CA GLU A 332 30.01 5.39 -15.71
C GLU A 332 28.73 5.80 -16.47
N HIS A 333 27.97 4.82 -16.97
CA HIS A 333 26.78 5.04 -17.81
C HIS A 333 25.59 4.17 -17.34
N THR A 334 25.55 3.83 -16.07
CA THR A 334 24.46 3.02 -15.50
C THR A 334 24.15 3.47 -14.09
N TRP A 335 22.88 3.71 -13.82
CA TRP A 335 22.38 4.11 -12.50
C TRP A 335 21.29 3.17 -12.03
N GLU A 336 21.20 3.05 -10.73
CA GLU A 336 20.10 2.42 -10.03
C GLU A 336 19.42 3.48 -9.17
N GLY A 337 18.09 3.55 -9.27
CA GLY A 337 17.23 4.33 -8.40
C GLY A 337 16.47 3.41 -7.45
N ASN A 338 16.47 3.73 -6.17
CA ASN A 338 15.55 3.15 -5.21
C ASN A 338 14.48 4.16 -4.84
N GLY A 339 13.21 3.76 -4.96
CA GLY A 339 12.09 4.53 -4.46
C GLY A 339 12.07 4.54 -2.92
N HIS A 340 11.65 5.64 -2.34
CA HIS A 340 11.28 5.73 -0.91
C HIS A 340 9.87 5.16 -0.69
N LEU A 341 9.41 4.31 -1.57
CA LEU A 341 8.06 3.84 -1.68
C LEU A 341 7.88 2.52 -0.92
N VAL A 342 6.62 2.11 -0.75
CA VAL A 342 6.20 1.01 0.13
C VAL A 342 6.95 -0.31 -0.08
N TYR A 343 7.43 -0.57 -1.30
CA TYR A 343 8.11 -1.82 -1.64
C TYR A 343 9.59 -1.64 -1.97
N ASN A 344 10.12 -0.42 -1.91
CA ASN A 344 11.52 -0.09 -2.19
C ASN A 344 12.03 -0.72 -3.51
N GLU A 345 11.23 -0.57 -4.54
CA GLU A 345 11.48 -1.07 -5.87
C GLU A 345 12.60 -0.32 -6.59
N SER A 346 13.26 -0.98 -7.51
CA SER A 346 14.39 -0.42 -8.25
C SER A 346 14.02 0.00 -9.66
N VAL A 347 14.50 1.18 -10.04
CA VAL A 347 14.48 1.73 -11.40
C VAL A 347 15.91 1.78 -11.90
N TYR A 348 16.17 1.31 -13.12
CA TYR A 348 17.51 1.37 -13.69
C TYR A 348 17.57 2.30 -14.89
N VAL A 349 18.68 3.02 -15.02
CA VAL A 349 18.96 3.88 -16.19
C VAL A 349 20.24 3.41 -16.83
N VAL A 350 20.16 3.07 -18.12
CA VAL A 350 21.26 2.51 -18.92
C VAL A 350 21.49 3.43 -20.11
N GLU A 351 22.60 4.17 -20.11
CA GLU A 351 22.92 5.14 -21.15
C GLU A 351 23.81 4.54 -22.24
N GLY A 352 23.45 4.81 -23.50
CA GLY A 352 24.28 4.59 -24.67
C GLY A 352 24.63 5.94 -25.35
N GLU A 353 25.21 5.88 -26.54
CA GLU A 353 25.62 7.10 -27.27
C GLU A 353 24.44 7.91 -27.79
N ASP A 354 23.33 7.23 -28.19
CA ASP A 354 22.19 7.87 -28.88
C ASP A 354 20.98 8.08 -27.95
N LYS A 355 20.74 7.19 -26.99
CA LYS A 355 19.60 7.23 -26.07
C LYS A 355 19.88 6.48 -24.77
N ALA A 356 19.06 6.72 -23.76
CA ALA A 356 19.08 6.00 -22.50
C ALA A 356 17.80 5.15 -22.34
N LEU A 357 17.99 3.92 -21.84
CA LEU A 357 16.92 3.00 -21.45
C LEU A 357 16.64 3.16 -19.96
N VAL A 358 15.39 3.43 -19.64
CA VAL A 358 14.85 3.34 -18.27
C VAL A 358 14.19 1.97 -18.14
N ILE A 359 14.59 1.19 -17.17
CA ILE A 359 14.06 -0.15 -16.89
C ILE A 359 13.26 -0.06 -15.60
N ASP A 360 11.98 -0.37 -15.70
CA ASP A 360 10.94 -0.18 -14.71
C ASP A 360 10.71 1.29 -14.33
N ALA A 361 9.65 1.56 -13.62
CA ALA A 361 9.19 2.91 -13.32
C ALA A 361 8.78 3.10 -11.85
N GLY A 362 9.01 2.09 -11.01
CA GLY A 362 8.64 2.14 -9.60
C GLY A 362 7.13 2.18 -9.38
N THR A 363 6.74 2.47 -8.14
CA THR A 363 5.37 2.82 -7.78
C THR A 363 4.98 4.17 -8.42
N GLU A 364 3.77 4.63 -8.25
CA GLU A 364 3.31 5.87 -8.88
C GLU A 364 4.24 7.06 -8.57
N MET A 365 4.91 7.54 -9.61
CA MET A 365 5.94 8.58 -9.53
C MET A 365 5.85 9.47 -10.78
N PRO A 366 5.02 10.53 -10.77
CA PRO A 366 4.71 11.31 -11.97
C PRO A 366 5.86 12.16 -12.49
N HIS A 367 6.90 12.38 -11.70
CA HIS A 367 8.09 13.16 -12.11
C HIS A 367 9.33 12.27 -12.33
N LEU A 368 9.17 10.94 -12.41
CA LEU A 368 10.31 10.03 -12.65
C LEU A 368 11.11 10.41 -13.88
N ARG A 369 10.42 10.79 -14.97
CA ARG A 369 11.10 11.21 -16.21
C ARG A 369 11.97 12.43 -16.02
N GLU A 370 11.53 13.40 -15.23
CA GLU A 370 12.28 14.60 -14.86
C GLU A 370 13.47 14.26 -13.98
N ALA A 371 13.30 13.37 -13.00
CA ALA A 371 14.39 12.90 -12.15
C ALA A 371 15.46 12.20 -12.99
N VAL A 372 15.09 11.28 -13.89
CA VAL A 372 16.02 10.59 -14.80
C VAL A 372 16.72 11.58 -15.74
N ALA A 373 16.04 12.63 -16.21
CA ALA A 373 16.64 13.65 -17.07
C ALA A 373 17.75 14.49 -16.38
N THR A 374 17.91 14.37 -15.07
CA THR A 374 19.07 14.96 -14.35
C THR A 374 20.33 14.12 -14.46
N LEU A 375 20.20 12.83 -14.79
CA LEU A 375 21.32 11.88 -14.90
C LEU A 375 21.91 11.84 -16.32
N THR A 376 21.11 12.11 -17.33
CA THR A 376 21.48 12.01 -18.73
C THR A 376 20.71 13.03 -19.59
N ASP A 377 21.36 13.56 -20.62
CA ASP A 377 20.75 14.44 -21.62
C ASP A 377 20.20 13.68 -22.86
N LYS A 378 20.29 12.35 -22.83
CA LYS A 378 19.85 11.50 -23.94
C LYS A 378 18.33 11.35 -24.00
N PRO A 379 17.77 11.14 -25.20
CA PRO A 379 16.37 10.71 -25.34
C PRO A 379 16.08 9.45 -24.52
N LEU A 380 15.01 9.48 -23.73
CA LEU A 380 14.63 8.39 -22.83
C LEU A 380 13.66 7.41 -23.49
N MET A 381 13.90 6.12 -23.28
CA MET A 381 13.01 5.02 -23.64
C MET A 381 12.68 4.24 -22.36
N LEU A 382 11.40 4.07 -22.04
CA LEU A 382 10.96 3.26 -20.90
C LEU A 382 10.67 1.82 -21.35
N ALA A 383 11.26 0.82 -20.69
CA ALA A 383 10.90 -0.59 -20.88
C ALA A 383 10.68 -1.25 -19.50
N LEU A 384 9.63 -2.05 -19.42
CA LEU A 384 9.14 -2.64 -18.18
C LEU A 384 9.50 -4.12 -18.12
N THR A 385 10.01 -4.56 -16.97
CA THR A 385 10.32 -5.98 -16.73
C THR A 385 9.05 -6.80 -16.63
N HIS A 386 7.99 -6.25 -16.03
CA HIS A 386 6.67 -6.89 -15.90
C HIS A 386 5.58 -5.85 -15.54
N GLY A 387 4.34 -6.31 -15.32
CA GLY A 387 3.17 -5.44 -15.23
C GLY A 387 2.67 -5.10 -13.82
N HIS A 388 3.38 -5.40 -12.72
CA HIS A 388 2.93 -5.05 -11.38
C HIS A 388 3.06 -3.55 -11.09
N GLY A 389 2.18 -3.05 -10.20
CA GLY A 389 2.01 -1.63 -9.92
C GLY A 389 3.27 -0.93 -9.41
N ASP A 390 4.08 -1.64 -8.65
CA ASP A 390 5.37 -1.19 -8.11
C ASP A 390 6.53 -1.17 -9.13
N HIS A 391 6.26 -1.57 -10.37
CA HIS A 391 7.22 -1.49 -11.50
C HIS A 391 6.72 -0.63 -12.65
N VAL A 392 5.41 -0.32 -12.68
CA VAL A 392 4.82 0.43 -13.80
C VAL A 392 4.24 1.77 -13.38
N GLY A 393 4.17 2.08 -12.09
CA GLY A 393 3.46 3.25 -11.57
C GLY A 393 3.95 4.57 -12.14
N GLY A 394 5.26 4.81 -12.17
CA GLY A 394 5.86 6.02 -12.74
C GLY A 394 5.85 6.08 -14.27
N ALA A 395 5.35 5.05 -14.97
CA ALA A 395 5.21 5.09 -16.43
C ALA A 395 4.30 6.23 -16.91
N ILE A 396 3.45 6.76 -16.05
CA ILE A 396 2.59 7.92 -16.31
C ILE A 396 3.39 9.18 -16.70
N SER A 397 4.65 9.28 -16.30
CA SER A 397 5.53 10.40 -16.68
C SER A 397 6.15 10.27 -18.08
N PHE A 398 5.98 9.12 -18.74
CA PHE A 398 6.54 8.84 -20.06
C PHE A 398 5.46 8.82 -21.14
N PRO A 399 5.73 9.30 -22.35
CA PRO A 399 4.76 9.26 -23.46
C PRO A 399 4.56 7.84 -24.00
N GLU A 400 5.54 6.97 -23.84
CA GLU A 400 5.56 5.61 -24.40
C GLU A 400 6.25 4.64 -23.44
N ALA A 401 5.77 3.38 -23.39
CA ALA A 401 6.37 2.31 -22.62
C ALA A 401 6.37 0.99 -23.41
N TRP A 402 7.41 0.18 -23.24
CA TRP A 402 7.57 -1.14 -23.85
C TRP A 402 7.38 -2.22 -22.79
N ILE A 403 6.53 -3.21 -23.08
CA ILE A 403 6.22 -4.32 -22.18
C ILE A 403 5.96 -5.62 -22.97
N HIS A 404 6.21 -6.76 -22.34
CA HIS A 404 5.92 -8.05 -22.96
C HIS A 404 4.40 -8.24 -23.19
N PRO A 405 3.98 -8.84 -24.34
CA PRO A 405 2.57 -9.01 -24.70
C PRO A 405 1.70 -9.64 -23.61
N ALA A 406 2.24 -10.60 -22.85
CA ALA A 406 1.49 -11.33 -21.84
C ALA A 406 1.09 -10.46 -20.62
N ASP A 407 1.77 -9.33 -20.38
CA ASP A 407 1.49 -8.42 -19.26
C ASP A 407 0.80 -7.11 -19.69
N THR A 408 0.52 -6.91 -20.99
CA THR A 408 -0.12 -5.67 -21.48
C THR A 408 -1.47 -5.39 -20.82
N SER A 409 -2.22 -6.42 -20.44
CA SER A 409 -3.50 -6.24 -19.76
C SER A 409 -3.38 -5.65 -18.36
N MET A 410 -2.25 -5.81 -17.70
CA MET A 410 -1.99 -5.31 -16.34
C MET A 410 -1.82 -3.79 -16.33
N ILE A 411 -1.28 -3.22 -17.44
CA ILE A 411 -1.05 -1.77 -17.56
C ILE A 411 -2.07 -1.05 -18.44
N ALA A 412 -2.97 -1.78 -19.10
CA ALA A 412 -3.82 -1.24 -20.17
C ALA A 412 -4.76 -0.12 -19.70
N GLU A 413 -5.23 -0.18 -18.46
CA GLU A 413 -6.13 0.83 -17.90
C GLU A 413 -5.36 2.12 -17.58
N GLY A 414 -4.28 2.03 -16.80
CA GLY A 414 -3.42 3.17 -16.49
C GLY A 414 -2.82 3.81 -17.74
N ALA A 415 -2.35 3.00 -18.70
CA ALA A 415 -1.82 3.52 -19.97
C ALA A 415 -2.87 4.33 -20.75
N ARG A 416 -4.13 3.89 -20.77
CA ARG A 416 -5.23 4.65 -21.41
C ARG A 416 -5.55 5.92 -20.64
N GLN A 417 -5.60 5.84 -19.32
CA GLN A 417 -5.92 6.96 -18.44
C GLN A 417 -4.93 8.11 -18.61
N TYR A 418 -3.65 7.80 -18.63
CA TYR A 418 -2.57 8.79 -18.70
C TYR A 418 -2.02 9.04 -20.12
N GLY A 419 -2.62 8.42 -21.13
CA GLY A 419 -2.23 8.62 -22.52
C GLY A 419 -0.88 8.01 -22.89
N VAL A 420 -0.40 7.03 -22.11
CA VAL A 420 0.86 6.33 -22.39
C VAL A 420 0.67 5.37 -23.55
N LYS A 421 1.48 5.49 -24.58
CA LYS A 421 1.46 4.58 -25.72
C LYS A 421 2.23 3.30 -25.39
N VAL A 422 1.55 2.17 -25.43
CA VAL A 422 2.14 0.87 -25.12
C VAL A 422 2.66 0.20 -26.40
N HIS A 423 3.92 -0.23 -26.36
CA HIS A 423 4.60 -1.00 -27.39
C HIS A 423 4.90 -2.41 -26.88
N LEU A 424 4.99 -3.36 -27.80
CA LEU A 424 5.29 -4.74 -27.46
C LEU A 424 6.80 -4.99 -27.47
N LEU A 425 7.26 -5.71 -26.45
CA LEU A 425 8.63 -6.16 -26.26
C LEU A 425 8.63 -7.69 -26.26
N ASN A 426 9.40 -8.30 -27.15
CA ASN A 426 9.38 -9.75 -27.32
C ASN A 426 10.70 -10.39 -26.91
N ASP A 427 10.64 -11.67 -26.68
CA ASP A 427 11.81 -12.51 -26.46
C ASP A 427 12.80 -12.43 -27.63
N GLY A 428 14.06 -12.18 -27.32
CA GLY A 428 15.14 -12.02 -28.31
C GLY A 428 15.23 -10.64 -28.95
N ASP A 429 14.35 -9.69 -28.59
CA ASP A 429 14.50 -8.31 -29.04
C ASP A 429 15.84 -7.71 -28.54
N VAL A 430 16.41 -6.82 -29.34
CA VAL A 430 17.63 -6.09 -28.99
C VAL A 430 17.34 -4.60 -29.03
N ILE A 431 17.52 -3.95 -27.91
CA ILE A 431 17.42 -2.50 -27.77
C ILE A 431 18.80 -1.90 -28.01
N ASP A 432 19.00 -1.26 -29.16
CA ASP A 432 20.24 -0.56 -29.47
C ASP A 432 20.18 0.88 -28.95
N LEU A 433 21.11 1.22 -28.05
CA LEU A 433 21.22 2.54 -27.43
C LEU A 433 22.27 3.44 -28.08
N GLY A 434 22.83 3.02 -29.21
CA GLY A 434 24.01 3.63 -29.82
C GLY A 434 25.30 3.09 -29.18
N GLY A 435 25.89 2.09 -29.85
CA GLY A 435 27.12 1.44 -29.34
C GLY A 435 26.93 0.51 -28.12
N ARG A 436 25.76 0.50 -27.49
CA ARG A 436 25.39 -0.36 -26.35
C ARG A 436 24.09 -1.09 -26.66
N GLN A 437 24.11 -2.42 -26.57
CA GLN A 437 22.96 -3.26 -26.90
C GLN A 437 22.46 -4.00 -25.68
N ILE A 438 21.15 -3.93 -25.45
CA ILE A 438 20.46 -4.60 -24.36
C ILE A 438 19.55 -5.68 -24.96
N GLU A 439 19.84 -6.95 -24.65
CA GLU A 439 19.04 -8.08 -25.12
C GLU A 439 17.92 -8.42 -24.15
N VAL A 440 16.76 -8.78 -24.67
CA VAL A 440 15.56 -9.14 -23.93
C VAL A 440 15.41 -10.65 -23.89
N LEU A 441 15.32 -11.23 -22.69
CA LEU A 441 15.00 -12.63 -22.50
C LEU A 441 13.66 -12.75 -21.77
N HIS A 442 12.70 -13.48 -22.35
CA HIS A 442 11.44 -13.78 -21.68
C HIS A 442 11.68 -14.75 -20.52
N THR A 443 11.35 -14.33 -19.30
CA THR A 443 11.62 -15.03 -18.02
C THR A 443 10.33 -15.21 -17.20
N PRO A 444 9.31 -15.91 -17.73
CA PRO A 444 8.02 -16.06 -17.06
C PRO A 444 8.13 -16.87 -15.78
N GLY A 445 7.29 -16.53 -14.79
CA GLY A 445 7.24 -17.16 -13.47
C GLY A 445 6.56 -16.26 -12.48
N HIS A 446 7.21 -15.16 -12.12
CA HIS A 446 6.60 -14.12 -11.30
C HIS A 446 5.34 -13.57 -11.96
N THR A 447 5.43 -13.06 -13.19
CA THR A 447 4.29 -12.87 -14.07
C THR A 447 4.43 -13.70 -15.33
N SER A 448 3.37 -13.78 -16.14
CA SER A 448 3.43 -14.47 -17.45
C SER A 448 4.27 -13.71 -18.48
N GLY A 449 4.42 -12.39 -18.30
CA GLY A 449 5.16 -11.51 -19.20
C GLY A 449 6.49 -11.01 -18.66
N SER A 450 6.97 -11.52 -17.52
CA SER A 450 8.28 -11.13 -16.98
C SER A 450 9.40 -11.29 -18.00
N VAL A 451 10.25 -10.27 -18.12
CA VAL A 451 11.46 -10.29 -18.96
C VAL A 451 12.68 -9.87 -18.15
N THR A 452 13.85 -10.35 -18.56
CA THR A 452 15.15 -9.92 -18.06
C THR A 452 15.91 -9.21 -19.18
N PHE A 453 16.47 -8.07 -18.89
CA PHE A 453 17.32 -7.30 -19.80
C PHE A 453 18.79 -7.63 -19.56
N PHE A 454 19.56 -7.88 -20.62
CA PHE A 454 20.96 -8.26 -20.51
C PHE A 454 21.89 -7.28 -21.22
N ASP A 455 22.85 -6.77 -20.50
CA ASP A 455 24.01 -6.06 -21.03
C ASP A 455 25.22 -7.00 -21.07
N LYS A 456 25.39 -7.65 -22.22
CA LYS A 456 26.48 -8.61 -22.40
C LYS A 456 27.86 -7.95 -22.36
N ALA A 457 27.96 -6.72 -22.82
CA ALA A 457 29.23 -6.00 -22.83
C ALA A 457 29.72 -5.65 -21.43
N LYS A 458 28.79 -5.47 -20.50
CA LYS A 458 29.04 -5.18 -19.08
C LYS A 458 29.07 -6.43 -18.20
N GLY A 459 28.59 -7.58 -18.70
CA GLY A 459 28.55 -8.84 -17.96
C GLY A 459 27.50 -8.91 -16.85
N TYR A 460 26.41 -8.13 -16.95
CA TYR A 460 25.30 -8.15 -16.02
C TYR A 460 23.95 -8.00 -16.73
N GLY A 461 22.86 -8.10 -15.96
CA GLY A 461 21.49 -7.87 -16.45
C GLY A 461 20.59 -7.29 -15.39
N PHE A 462 19.31 -7.06 -15.76
CA PHE A 462 18.27 -6.51 -14.89
C PHE A 462 17.06 -7.44 -14.96
N SER A 463 16.74 -8.11 -13.87
CA SER A 463 15.78 -9.22 -13.87
C SER A 463 14.37 -8.82 -13.43
N GLY A 464 14.16 -7.60 -12.94
CA GLY A 464 12.92 -7.32 -12.22
C GLY A 464 12.70 -8.40 -11.14
N ASP A 465 11.48 -8.83 -10.99
CA ASP A 465 11.09 -9.84 -9.99
C ASP A 465 11.12 -11.28 -10.50
N ALA A 466 11.67 -11.51 -11.70
CA ALA A 466 11.66 -12.84 -12.31
C ALA A 466 12.32 -13.92 -11.43
N PHE A 467 13.30 -13.54 -10.59
CA PHE A 467 14.01 -14.42 -9.64
C PHE A 467 13.90 -13.94 -8.19
N GLY A 468 13.28 -12.79 -7.95
CA GLY A 468 12.84 -12.29 -6.65
C GLY A 468 13.92 -12.00 -5.61
N SER A 469 15.19 -11.97 -5.97
CA SER A 469 16.31 -11.54 -5.10
C SER A 469 16.53 -12.31 -3.79
N THR A 470 15.51 -12.69 -3.09
CA THR A 470 15.47 -13.57 -1.91
C THR A 470 14.09 -14.19 -1.74
N ASN A 471 13.07 -13.62 -2.35
CA ASN A 471 11.68 -13.97 -2.15
C ASN A 471 10.93 -13.92 -3.49
N LEU A 472 10.99 -15.02 -4.24
CA LEU A 472 10.26 -15.14 -5.50
C LEU A 472 8.77 -15.40 -5.25
N LEU A 473 7.91 -14.54 -5.78
CA LEU A 473 6.46 -14.66 -5.75
C LEU A 473 5.96 -15.23 -7.08
N LEU A 474 5.57 -16.49 -7.10
CA LEU A 474 5.19 -17.21 -8.32
C LEU A 474 3.68 -17.01 -8.63
N PHE A 475 3.32 -15.82 -9.14
CA PHE A 475 1.93 -15.49 -9.49
C PHE A 475 1.49 -15.98 -10.85
N GLY A 476 2.34 -15.82 -11.86
CA GLY A 476 1.99 -16.07 -13.28
C GLY A 476 2.44 -17.41 -13.83
N GLY A 477 3.11 -18.26 -13.04
CA GLY A 477 3.72 -19.49 -13.50
C GLY A 477 3.50 -20.69 -12.61
N THR A 478 4.10 -21.81 -13.03
CA THR A 478 4.16 -23.07 -12.28
C THR A 478 5.62 -23.41 -12.00
N PHE A 479 5.88 -24.36 -11.11
CA PHE A 479 7.24 -24.89 -10.94
C PHE A 479 7.83 -25.44 -12.24
N ARG A 480 7.00 -25.96 -13.14
CA ARG A 480 7.44 -26.38 -14.48
C ARG A 480 7.89 -25.20 -15.34
N THR A 481 7.15 -24.10 -15.30
CA THR A 481 7.54 -22.84 -15.93
C THR A 481 8.86 -22.34 -15.37
N LEU A 482 9.00 -22.30 -14.04
CA LEU A 482 10.20 -21.82 -13.36
C LEU A 482 11.44 -22.66 -13.68
N VAL A 483 11.33 -24.00 -13.75
CA VAL A 483 12.43 -24.87 -14.22
C VAL A 483 12.88 -24.49 -15.63
N GLY A 484 11.93 -24.24 -16.53
CA GLY A 484 12.25 -23.83 -17.91
C GLY A 484 12.94 -22.46 -17.95
N THR A 485 12.40 -21.51 -17.23
CA THR A 485 12.92 -20.13 -17.12
C THR A 485 14.32 -20.12 -16.53
N THR A 486 14.52 -20.73 -15.37
CA THR A 486 15.82 -20.78 -14.70
C THR A 486 16.88 -21.53 -15.51
N ALA A 487 16.52 -22.66 -16.14
CA ALA A 487 17.44 -23.41 -17.02
C ALA A 487 17.90 -22.56 -18.20
N ARG A 488 16.97 -21.87 -18.85
CA ARG A 488 17.27 -21.01 -20.01
C ARG A 488 18.12 -19.81 -19.61
N THR A 489 17.77 -19.15 -18.52
CA THR A 489 18.53 -17.99 -18.00
C THR A 489 19.93 -18.38 -17.59
N ALA A 490 20.08 -19.48 -16.86
CA ALA A 490 21.41 -19.97 -16.47
C ALA A 490 22.27 -20.29 -17.68
N ALA A 491 21.71 -20.97 -18.70
CA ALA A 491 22.43 -21.25 -19.94
C ALA A 491 22.84 -19.96 -20.68
N TYR A 492 21.97 -18.96 -20.73
CA TYR A 492 22.25 -17.66 -21.33
C TYR A 492 23.37 -16.94 -20.59
N MET A 493 23.28 -16.88 -19.25
CA MET A 493 24.31 -16.26 -18.40
C MET A 493 25.68 -16.92 -18.59
N GLN A 494 25.71 -18.26 -18.57
CA GLN A 494 26.94 -19.02 -18.77
C GLN A 494 27.57 -18.77 -20.16
N ALA A 495 26.74 -18.81 -21.20
CA ALA A 495 27.21 -18.65 -22.60
C ALA A 495 27.76 -17.23 -22.85
N ASN A 496 27.30 -16.22 -22.12
CA ASN A 496 27.68 -14.82 -22.33
C ASN A 496 28.56 -14.25 -21.19
N GLY A 497 29.03 -15.08 -20.25
CA GLY A 497 29.90 -14.65 -19.17
C GLY A 497 29.23 -13.68 -18.18
N ILE A 498 27.90 -13.78 -18.02
CA ILE A 498 27.11 -12.91 -17.13
C ILE A 498 27.11 -13.53 -15.74
N GLY A 499 27.65 -12.81 -14.76
CA GLY A 499 27.77 -13.28 -13.38
C GLY A 499 26.70 -12.76 -12.43
N LYS A 500 26.02 -11.66 -12.80
CA LYS A 500 25.19 -10.88 -11.89
C LYS A 500 23.93 -10.35 -12.59
N LEU A 501 22.79 -10.39 -11.90
CA LEU A 501 21.58 -9.66 -12.27
C LEU A 501 21.21 -8.69 -11.15
N TYR A 502 20.76 -7.52 -11.52
CA TYR A 502 20.16 -6.54 -10.63
C TYR A 502 18.66 -6.81 -10.57
N PRO A 503 18.10 -7.15 -9.39
CA PRO A 503 16.67 -7.48 -9.25
C PRO A 503 15.78 -6.24 -9.19
N GLY A 504 14.46 -6.47 -9.18
CA GLY A 504 13.46 -5.40 -9.07
C GLY A 504 13.42 -4.69 -7.71
N HIS A 505 13.98 -5.32 -6.66
CA HIS A 505 14.12 -4.77 -5.30
C HIS A 505 15.57 -4.90 -4.84
N TYR A 506 16.44 -4.08 -5.40
CA TYR A 506 17.87 -4.12 -5.11
C TYR A 506 18.24 -3.15 -3.98
N HIS A 507 18.89 -3.66 -2.95
CA HIS A 507 19.29 -2.88 -1.77
C HIS A 507 20.83 -2.69 -1.66
N GLY A 508 21.55 -2.90 -2.74
CA GLY A 508 23.00 -2.73 -2.78
C GLY A 508 23.81 -4.01 -2.56
N ASP A 509 23.30 -5.00 -1.86
CA ASP A 509 23.99 -6.22 -1.45
C ASP A 509 23.26 -7.53 -1.79
N ASN A 510 22.12 -7.46 -2.45
CA ASN A 510 21.28 -8.61 -2.78
C ASN A 510 21.13 -8.88 -4.31
N PRO A 511 22.22 -8.95 -5.10
CA PRO A 511 22.11 -9.27 -6.51
C PRO A 511 21.68 -10.72 -6.70
N GLU A 512 21.00 -11.00 -7.81
CA GLU A 512 20.85 -12.37 -8.30
C GLU A 512 22.16 -12.83 -8.96
N THR A 513 22.52 -14.07 -8.72
CA THR A 513 23.73 -14.68 -9.29
C THR A 513 23.36 -15.92 -10.11
N LEU A 514 24.27 -16.34 -10.98
CA LEU A 514 24.09 -17.60 -11.68
C LEU A 514 23.82 -18.77 -10.72
N GLN A 515 24.49 -18.80 -9.55
CA GLN A 515 24.28 -19.86 -8.57
C GLN A 515 22.85 -19.82 -7.98
N ARG A 516 22.32 -18.64 -7.66
CA ARG A 516 20.96 -18.53 -7.14
C ARG A 516 19.92 -18.99 -8.18
N VAL A 517 20.08 -18.61 -9.45
CA VAL A 517 19.21 -19.09 -10.54
C VAL A 517 19.25 -20.62 -10.66
N LEU A 518 20.44 -21.23 -10.46
CA LEU A 518 20.58 -22.70 -10.44
C LEU A 518 19.97 -23.34 -9.18
N ASP A 519 20.06 -22.69 -8.03
CA ASP A 519 19.44 -23.16 -6.79
C ASP A 519 17.91 -23.13 -6.88
N GLU A 520 17.32 -22.08 -7.45
CA GLU A 520 15.87 -22.01 -7.73
C GLU A 520 15.42 -23.10 -8.69
N LYS A 521 16.22 -23.35 -9.73
CA LYS A 521 15.97 -24.47 -10.66
C LYS A 521 15.93 -25.79 -9.91
N MET A 522 16.96 -26.07 -9.12
CA MET A 522 17.07 -27.32 -8.35
C MET A 522 15.89 -27.47 -7.38
N MET A 523 15.55 -26.43 -6.62
CA MET A 523 14.42 -26.45 -5.70
C MET A 523 13.11 -26.74 -6.42
N SER A 524 12.91 -26.14 -7.60
CA SER A 524 11.73 -26.33 -8.43
C SER A 524 11.64 -27.77 -8.98
N GLU A 525 12.75 -28.35 -9.45
CA GLU A 525 12.83 -29.76 -9.87
C GLU A 525 12.54 -30.74 -8.72
N GLU A 526 13.01 -30.42 -7.52
CA GLU A 526 12.72 -31.21 -6.32
C GLU A 526 11.23 -31.19 -5.96
N VAL A 527 10.55 -30.06 -6.12
CA VAL A 527 9.10 -29.98 -5.95
C VAL A 527 8.37 -30.85 -6.98
N LEU A 528 8.71 -30.71 -8.27
CA LEU A 528 8.08 -31.47 -9.35
C LEU A 528 8.30 -32.99 -9.22
N SER A 529 9.45 -33.42 -8.69
CA SER A 529 9.74 -34.83 -8.42
C SER A 529 9.15 -35.36 -7.12
N GLY A 530 8.53 -34.50 -6.31
CA GLY A 530 7.98 -34.85 -4.99
C GLY A 530 9.03 -35.05 -3.90
N LYS A 531 10.30 -34.76 -4.19
CA LYS A 531 11.40 -34.82 -3.22
C LYS A 531 11.28 -33.69 -2.18
N ARG A 532 10.85 -32.49 -2.61
CA ARG A 532 10.60 -31.34 -1.73
C ARG A 532 9.09 -31.08 -1.64
N LYS A 533 8.62 -30.84 -0.43
CA LYS A 533 7.23 -30.45 -0.17
C LYS A 533 7.21 -29.01 0.33
N GLY A 534 6.22 -28.27 -0.10
CA GLY A 534 5.99 -26.92 0.40
C GLY A 534 5.39 -26.92 1.82
N THR A 535 5.63 -25.86 2.52
CA THR A 535 4.99 -25.52 3.79
C THR A 535 3.81 -24.61 3.51
N LYS A 536 2.69 -24.80 4.17
CA LYS A 536 1.57 -23.87 4.10
C LYS A 536 1.98 -22.54 4.71
N ASP A 537 1.67 -21.46 3.99
CA ASP A 537 1.94 -20.12 4.47
C ASP A 537 0.75 -19.62 5.31
N PRO A 538 0.92 -19.46 6.62
CA PRO A 538 -0.17 -18.99 7.49
C PRO A 538 -0.54 -17.53 7.24
N VAL A 539 0.34 -16.76 6.59
CA VAL A 539 0.14 -15.35 6.23
C VAL A 539 -0.08 -15.23 4.71
N ALA A 540 -0.83 -16.18 4.15
CA ALA A 540 -1.11 -16.20 2.72
C ALA A 540 -1.70 -14.87 2.25
N SER A 541 -0.99 -14.19 1.35
CA SER A 541 -1.46 -12.97 0.71
C SER A 541 -1.53 -13.17 -0.80
N ASN A 542 -2.46 -12.48 -1.47
CA ASN A 542 -2.57 -12.47 -2.93
C ASN A 542 -2.67 -13.87 -3.58
N GLY A 543 -3.23 -14.86 -2.85
CA GLY A 543 -3.39 -16.23 -3.32
C GLY A 543 -2.15 -17.13 -3.23
N LEU A 544 -1.02 -16.63 -2.72
CA LEU A 544 0.19 -17.42 -2.49
C LEU A 544 0.12 -18.09 -1.13
N ASN A 545 -0.42 -19.30 -1.07
CA ASN A 545 -0.77 -20.01 0.16
C ASN A 545 0.27 -21.03 0.64
N SER A 546 1.41 -21.11 -0.01
CA SER A 546 2.47 -22.09 0.31
C SER A 546 3.84 -21.54 -0.09
N TYR A 547 4.88 -22.03 0.57
CA TYR A 547 6.26 -21.70 0.22
C TYR A 547 7.21 -22.89 0.34
N ILE A 548 8.32 -22.79 -0.35
CA ILE A 548 9.53 -23.58 -0.12
C ILE A 548 10.68 -22.60 0.16
N GLN A 549 11.62 -23.01 1.01
CA GLN A 549 12.77 -22.20 1.38
C GLN A 549 14.03 -23.04 1.49
N ASP A 550 15.11 -22.59 0.84
CA ASP A 550 16.47 -23.14 0.96
C ASP A 550 17.47 -22.18 0.30
N TYR A 551 18.77 -22.37 0.53
CA TYR A 551 19.87 -21.64 -0.11
C TYR A 551 19.71 -20.10 -0.06
N GLY A 552 19.04 -19.58 0.97
CA GLY A 552 18.75 -18.15 1.10
C GLY A 552 17.67 -17.62 0.15
N VAL A 553 16.89 -18.51 -0.47
CA VAL A 553 15.76 -18.18 -1.35
C VAL A 553 14.47 -18.73 -0.76
N THR A 554 13.41 -17.94 -0.84
CA THR A 554 12.03 -18.38 -0.58
C THR A 554 11.24 -18.29 -1.88
N ILE A 555 10.58 -19.36 -2.28
CA ILE A 555 9.64 -19.35 -3.41
C ILE A 555 8.23 -19.52 -2.85
N ARG A 556 7.40 -18.48 -2.97
CA ARG A 556 6.00 -18.47 -2.56
C ARG A 556 5.11 -18.77 -3.76
N TYR A 557 4.11 -19.61 -3.57
CA TYR A 557 3.29 -20.08 -4.68
C TYR A 557 1.86 -20.44 -4.25
N ASN A 558 0.97 -20.55 -5.23
CA ASN A 558 -0.40 -21.03 -5.02
C ASN A 558 -0.45 -22.57 -5.18
N ASP A 559 -0.65 -23.28 -4.07
CA ASP A 559 -0.90 -24.73 -4.06
C ASP A 559 -2.42 -24.99 -4.16
N PRO A 560 -2.94 -25.80 -5.08
CA PRO A 560 -2.19 -26.72 -5.97
C PRO A 560 -1.91 -26.20 -7.40
N GLN A 561 -2.15 -24.94 -7.71
CA GLN A 561 -2.06 -24.45 -9.11
C GLN A 561 -0.61 -24.50 -9.62
N ALA A 562 0.35 -24.04 -8.84
CA ALA A 562 1.76 -24.02 -9.24
C ALA A 562 2.40 -25.41 -9.36
N LEU A 563 1.74 -26.47 -8.87
CA LEU A 563 2.23 -27.84 -8.96
C LEU A 563 1.83 -28.54 -10.27
N LYS A 564 0.96 -27.94 -11.08
CA LYS A 564 0.51 -28.50 -12.38
C LYS A 564 1.53 -28.22 -13.48
#